data_1f789013795cccc1bcd65525f8a11fae
#
_entry.id   1f789013795cccc1bcd65525f8a11fae
#
_cell.length_a   1.000
_cell.length_b   1.000
_cell.length_c   1.000
_cell.angle_alpha   90.00
_cell.angle_beta   90.00
_cell.angle_gamma   90.00
#
_symmetry.space_group_name_H-M   'P 1'
#
loop_
_entity.id
_entity.type
_entity.pdbx_description
1 polymer ?
#
loop_
_entity_poly.entity_id
_entity_poly.type
_entity_poly.pdbx_seq_one_letter_code
_entity_poly.pdbx_strand_id
1 'polypeptide(L)'
;MMIRTTDPASEPVTLAEARLHLKLDASGSPESHPDDDLVNRLIPAAREWCETYTGRSFFEQTWQVKLDEFKDDMRLPRPPLISVTSIQYIDLNGDTQALSSSVYTVDTVSNRVLLAYGQTWPSTRSVENAVTITYQAGYDSGNSPQDDTAIPSAIKAAILLMVGSLYENRQEVMAGLSFSEMMGNSTVRSLLGPYMVDKYGSV
;
A
#
# COMPACT_ATOMS: atom_id res chain seq x y z
N MET A 1 9.39 10.69 7.69
CA MET A 1 7.93 10.86 7.47
C MET A 1 7.52 10.18 6.17
N MET A 2 6.31 9.56 6.10
CA MET A 2 5.83 8.91 4.87
C MET A 2 4.42 9.43 4.52
N ILE A 3 4.18 9.71 3.24
CA ILE A 3 2.92 10.29 2.74
C ILE A 3 2.53 9.54 1.45
N ARG A 4 1.26 9.14 1.33
CA ARG A 4 0.69 8.67 0.06
C ARG A 4 0.31 9.90 -0.77
N THR A 5 0.80 10.00 -1.99
CA THR A 5 0.54 11.13 -2.89
C THR A 5 -0.45 10.80 -4.01
N THR A 6 -0.56 9.52 -4.36
CA THR A 6 -1.54 9.05 -5.33
C THR A 6 -2.20 7.77 -4.82
N ASP A 7 -3.52 7.78 -4.79
CA ASP A 7 -4.33 6.62 -4.45
C ASP A 7 -4.28 5.57 -5.57
N PRO A 8 -4.58 4.28 -5.26
CA PRO A 8 -4.66 3.26 -6.29
C PRO A 8 -5.75 3.57 -7.31
N ALA A 9 -5.45 3.33 -8.59
CA ALA A 9 -6.40 3.56 -9.69
C ALA A 9 -7.55 2.55 -9.71
N SER A 10 -7.35 1.39 -9.08
CA SER A 10 -8.34 0.30 -8.99
C SER A 10 -8.24 -0.39 -7.62
N GLU A 11 -9.25 -1.18 -7.31
CA GLU A 11 -9.29 -1.97 -6.09
C GLU A 11 -8.92 -3.44 -6.36
N PRO A 12 -8.30 -4.14 -5.38
CA PRO A 12 -7.97 -5.57 -5.49
C PRO A 12 -9.18 -6.50 -5.64
N VAL A 13 -10.36 -6.00 -5.30
CA VAL A 13 -11.64 -6.72 -5.33
C VAL A 13 -12.67 -5.85 -6.02
N THR A 14 -13.36 -6.41 -6.98
CA THR A 14 -14.43 -5.74 -7.73
C THR A 14 -15.75 -5.73 -6.96
N LEU A 15 -16.65 -4.80 -7.32
CA LEU A 15 -18.02 -4.79 -6.80
C LEU A 15 -18.75 -6.13 -7.08
N ALA A 16 -18.52 -6.73 -8.26
CA ALA A 16 -19.14 -8.01 -8.63
C ALA A 16 -18.68 -9.16 -7.72
N GLU A 17 -17.37 -9.24 -7.42
CA GLU A 17 -16.82 -10.23 -6.48
C GLU A 17 -17.36 -10.00 -5.05
N ALA A 18 -17.45 -8.74 -4.63
CA ALA A 18 -18.01 -8.42 -3.31
C ALA A 18 -19.51 -8.77 -3.22
N ARG A 19 -20.33 -8.48 -4.25
CA ARG A 19 -21.73 -8.90 -4.31
C ARG A 19 -21.86 -10.43 -4.21
N LEU A 20 -21.07 -11.15 -5.00
CA LEU A 20 -21.07 -12.63 -4.97
C LEU A 20 -20.73 -13.17 -3.58
N HIS A 21 -19.72 -12.58 -2.92
CA HIS A 21 -19.32 -12.96 -1.57
C HIS A 21 -20.42 -12.68 -0.54
N LEU A 22 -21.10 -11.54 -0.64
CA LEU A 22 -22.18 -11.10 0.23
C LEU A 22 -23.53 -11.77 -0.10
N LYS A 23 -23.60 -12.55 -1.20
CA LYS A 23 -24.86 -13.14 -1.71
C LYS A 23 -25.93 -12.08 -2.02
N LEU A 24 -25.52 -10.96 -2.59
CA LEU A 24 -26.42 -9.90 -3.02
C LEU A 24 -26.87 -10.17 -4.45
N ASP A 25 -28.18 -10.36 -4.64
CA ASP A 25 -28.77 -10.56 -5.95
C ASP A 25 -28.86 -9.21 -6.68
N ALA A 26 -28.11 -9.06 -7.75
CA ALA A 26 -28.22 -7.90 -8.62
C ALA A 26 -29.26 -8.15 -9.71
N SER A 27 -29.98 -7.10 -10.10
CA SER A 27 -31.02 -7.16 -11.14
C SER A 27 -30.99 -5.93 -12.02
N GLY A 28 -31.61 -6.04 -13.20
CA GLY A 28 -31.67 -4.95 -14.17
C GLY A 28 -30.60 -5.03 -15.25
N SER A 29 -30.55 -3.98 -16.09
CA SER A 29 -29.53 -3.82 -17.14
C SER A 29 -29.14 -2.33 -17.21
N PRO A 30 -27.93 -1.93 -16.73
CA PRO A 30 -26.91 -2.77 -16.07
C PRO A 30 -27.38 -3.35 -14.72
N GLU A 31 -26.81 -4.49 -14.34
CA GLU A 31 -27.11 -5.12 -13.06
C GLU A 31 -26.74 -4.22 -11.88
N SER A 32 -27.66 -4.03 -10.93
CA SER A 32 -27.46 -3.20 -9.75
C SER A 32 -28.17 -3.76 -8.52
N HIS A 33 -27.65 -3.43 -7.35
CA HIS A 33 -28.27 -3.72 -6.06
C HIS A 33 -28.37 -2.44 -5.24
N PRO A 34 -29.44 -2.25 -4.40
CA PRO A 34 -29.59 -1.04 -3.60
C PRO A 34 -28.40 -0.71 -2.67
N ASP A 35 -27.65 -1.72 -2.25
CA ASP A 35 -26.49 -1.53 -1.37
C ASP A 35 -25.15 -1.34 -2.10
N ASP A 36 -25.15 -1.20 -3.44
CA ASP A 36 -23.91 -1.06 -4.23
C ASP A 36 -23.04 0.12 -3.79
N ASP A 37 -23.65 1.26 -3.52
CA ASP A 37 -22.94 2.44 -3.04
C ASP A 37 -22.29 2.21 -1.69
N LEU A 38 -22.93 1.43 -0.82
CA LEU A 38 -22.35 1.04 0.45
C LEU A 38 -21.16 0.09 0.24
N VAL A 39 -21.35 -0.97 -0.55
CA VAL A 39 -20.29 -1.95 -0.83
C VAL A 39 -19.08 -1.29 -1.47
N ASN A 40 -19.29 -0.37 -2.43
CA ASN A 40 -18.23 0.41 -3.06
C ASN A 40 -17.40 1.25 -2.08
N ARG A 41 -17.98 1.66 -0.95
CA ARG A 41 -17.24 2.36 0.13
C ARG A 41 -16.54 1.40 1.07
N LEU A 42 -17.07 0.21 1.26
CA LEU A 42 -16.49 -0.79 2.15
C LEU A 42 -15.23 -1.45 1.56
N ILE A 43 -15.18 -1.61 0.23
CA ILE A 43 -14.03 -2.21 -0.47
C ILE A 43 -12.72 -1.45 -0.16
N PRO A 44 -12.60 -0.14 -0.43
CA PRO A 44 -11.38 0.60 -0.12
C PRO A 44 -11.08 0.64 1.38
N ALA A 45 -12.08 0.72 2.24
CA ALA A 45 -11.88 0.68 3.69
C ALA A 45 -11.28 -0.66 4.16
N ALA A 46 -11.77 -1.78 3.62
CA ALA A 46 -11.24 -3.11 3.90
C ALA A 46 -9.81 -3.26 3.36
N ARG A 47 -9.52 -2.79 2.14
CA ARG A 47 -8.17 -2.77 1.57
C ARG A 47 -7.21 -1.99 2.45
N GLU A 48 -7.55 -0.77 2.83
CA GLU A 48 -6.69 0.11 3.64
C GLU A 48 -6.36 -0.50 5.01
N TRP A 49 -7.33 -1.17 5.62
CA TRP A 49 -7.10 -1.90 6.84
C TRP A 49 -6.09 -3.04 6.63
N CYS A 50 -6.29 -3.87 5.59
CA CYS A 50 -5.40 -4.99 5.27
C CYS A 50 -3.99 -4.51 4.89
N GLU A 51 -3.85 -3.41 4.14
CA GLU A 51 -2.58 -2.77 3.81
C GLU A 51 -1.87 -2.25 5.07
N THR A 52 -2.62 -1.65 5.99
CA THR A 52 -2.08 -1.13 7.25
C THR A 52 -1.62 -2.27 8.15
N TYR A 53 -2.39 -3.35 8.20
CA TYR A 53 -2.06 -4.53 8.99
C TYR A 53 -0.79 -5.23 8.47
N THR A 54 -0.67 -5.41 7.16
CA THR A 54 0.48 -6.07 6.54
C THR A 54 1.70 -5.16 6.40
N GLY A 55 1.52 -3.85 6.38
CA GLY A 55 2.56 -2.88 6.07
C GLY A 55 2.91 -2.82 4.58
N ARG A 56 2.02 -3.33 3.67
CA ARG A 56 2.22 -3.38 2.21
C ARG A 56 1.28 -2.44 1.48
N SER A 57 1.59 -2.15 0.23
CA SER A 57 0.63 -1.66 -0.78
C SER A 57 0.15 -2.83 -1.63
N PHE A 58 -1.16 -2.95 -1.85
CA PHE A 58 -1.72 -4.07 -2.61
C PHE A 58 -1.93 -3.74 -4.08
N PHE A 59 -2.27 -2.51 -4.39
CA PHE A 59 -2.34 -2.02 -5.76
C PHE A 59 -1.31 -0.90 -5.95
N GLU A 60 -0.97 -0.54 -7.20
CA GLU A 60 -0.02 0.52 -7.47
C GLU A 60 -0.43 1.84 -6.85
N GLN A 61 0.44 2.41 -6.04
CA GLN A 61 0.27 3.68 -5.33
C GLN A 61 1.59 4.45 -5.36
N THR A 62 1.49 5.78 -5.38
CA THR A 62 2.68 6.61 -5.26
C THR A 62 2.86 7.09 -3.84
N TRP A 63 4.05 6.89 -3.32
CA TRP A 63 4.46 7.26 -1.97
C TRP A 63 5.62 8.24 -1.98
N GLN A 64 5.67 9.08 -0.97
CA GLN A 64 6.84 9.87 -0.64
C GLN A 64 7.35 9.51 0.75
N VAL A 65 8.64 9.25 0.83
CA VAL A 65 9.37 9.13 2.10
C VAL A 65 10.30 10.33 2.23
N LYS A 66 10.28 10.96 3.41
CA LYS A 66 11.14 12.10 3.73
C LYS A 66 12.12 11.69 4.83
N LEU A 67 13.40 11.96 4.59
CA LEU A 67 14.54 11.68 5.45
C LEU A 67 15.30 12.98 5.71
N ASP A 68 16.02 13.06 6.82
CA ASP A 68 16.83 14.24 7.16
C ASP A 68 18.18 14.23 6.46
N GLU A 69 18.66 13.05 6.04
CA GLU A 69 19.94 12.87 5.36
C GLU A 69 19.91 11.61 4.47
N PHE A 70 20.85 11.49 3.55
CA PHE A 70 21.13 10.25 2.84
C PHE A 70 21.73 9.20 3.78
N LYS A 71 21.34 7.94 3.60
CA LYS A 71 21.89 6.78 4.30
C LYS A 71 22.42 5.76 3.31
N ASP A 72 23.35 4.94 3.73
CA ASP A 72 23.93 3.91 2.87
C ASP A 72 22.92 2.84 2.47
N ASP A 73 21.92 2.58 3.32
CA ASP A 73 20.80 1.68 3.07
C ASP A 73 19.48 2.40 3.38
N MET A 74 18.79 2.85 2.35
CA MET A 74 17.49 3.51 2.48
C MET A 74 16.38 2.53 2.11
N ARG A 75 15.79 1.88 3.10
CA ARG A 75 14.63 1.00 2.92
C ARG A 75 13.37 1.82 2.66
N LEU A 76 12.65 1.45 1.61
CA LEU A 76 11.38 2.06 1.25
C LEU A 76 10.22 1.27 1.86
N PRO A 77 9.37 1.91 2.67
CA PRO A 77 8.18 1.28 3.26
C PRO A 77 7.16 0.83 2.19
N ARG A 78 6.17 0.06 2.64
CA ARG A 78 5.03 -0.35 1.80
C ARG A 78 5.39 -1.19 0.58
N PRO A 79 6.24 -2.24 0.71
CA PRO A 79 6.55 -3.13 -0.41
C PRO A 79 5.29 -3.80 -1.00
N PRO A 80 5.39 -4.39 -2.21
CA PRO A 80 6.56 -4.47 -3.08
C PRO A 80 6.91 -3.13 -3.75
N LEU A 81 8.20 -2.85 -3.92
CA LEU A 81 8.67 -1.69 -4.66
C LEU A 81 8.58 -1.96 -6.16
N ILE A 82 7.88 -1.10 -6.91
CA ILE A 82 7.82 -1.13 -8.37
C ILE A 82 8.99 -0.33 -8.94
N SER A 83 9.05 0.95 -8.60
CA SER A 83 10.09 1.85 -9.13
C SER A 83 10.30 3.07 -8.24
N VAL A 84 11.48 3.70 -8.36
CA VAL A 84 11.75 5.03 -7.79
C VAL A 84 11.55 6.07 -8.88
N THR A 85 10.59 6.97 -8.69
CA THR A 85 10.26 8.00 -9.67
C THR A 85 11.26 9.16 -9.62
N SER A 86 11.60 9.62 -8.42
CA SER A 86 12.57 10.72 -8.23
C SER A 86 13.13 10.72 -6.81
N ILE A 87 14.36 11.21 -6.70
CA ILE A 87 14.96 11.58 -5.42
C ILE A 87 15.34 13.05 -5.49
N GLN A 88 14.87 13.83 -4.54
CA GLN A 88 15.19 15.24 -4.41
C GLN A 88 15.86 15.50 -3.06
N TYR A 89 16.74 16.49 -3.01
CA TYR A 89 17.40 16.88 -1.76
C TYR A 89 17.61 18.40 -1.69
N ILE A 90 17.75 18.91 -0.48
CA ILE A 90 18.07 20.33 -0.22
C ILE A 90 19.59 20.42 -0.09
N ASP A 91 20.22 21.17 -0.98
CA ASP A 91 21.67 21.41 -0.97
C ASP A 91 22.10 22.39 0.15
N LEU A 92 23.40 22.61 0.29
CA LEU A 92 23.94 23.50 1.32
C LEU A 92 23.52 24.95 1.18
N ASN A 93 23.11 25.38 -0.03
CA ASN A 93 22.59 26.72 -0.29
C ASN A 93 21.11 26.86 0.12
N GLY A 94 20.41 25.74 0.26
CA GLY A 94 18.98 25.69 0.56
C GLY A 94 18.11 25.48 -0.68
N ASP A 95 18.72 25.19 -1.84
CA ASP A 95 18.01 24.93 -3.08
C ASP A 95 17.64 23.46 -3.20
N THR A 96 16.44 23.18 -3.76
CA THR A 96 16.00 21.80 -4.03
C THR A 96 16.63 21.31 -5.30
N GLN A 97 17.42 20.24 -5.21
CA GLN A 97 18.12 19.60 -6.31
C GLN A 97 17.50 18.21 -6.61
N ALA A 98 17.49 17.81 -7.88
CA ALA A 98 17.16 16.45 -8.27
C ALA A 98 18.45 15.59 -8.28
N LEU A 99 18.40 14.44 -7.62
CA LEU A 99 19.50 13.48 -7.63
C LEU A 99 19.52 12.72 -8.94
N SER A 100 20.69 12.68 -9.61
CA SER A 100 20.88 11.88 -10.82
C SER A 100 20.69 10.38 -10.53
N SER A 101 19.99 9.67 -11.41
CA SER A 101 19.83 8.21 -11.32
C SER A 101 21.14 7.43 -11.41
N SER A 102 22.23 8.05 -11.88
CA SER A 102 23.56 7.44 -11.90
C SER A 102 24.21 7.33 -10.52
N VAL A 103 23.71 8.09 -9.52
CA VAL A 103 24.29 8.11 -8.16
C VAL A 103 23.77 6.97 -7.30
N TYR A 104 22.62 6.38 -7.63
CA TYR A 104 21.98 5.34 -6.81
C TYR A 104 21.57 4.13 -7.64
N THR A 105 21.37 3.02 -6.95
CA THR A 105 20.82 1.77 -7.50
C THR A 105 19.56 1.41 -6.73
N VAL A 106 18.51 0.99 -7.45
CA VAL A 106 17.25 0.53 -6.86
C VAL A 106 17.25 -0.99 -6.80
N ASP A 107 17.13 -1.53 -5.60
CA ASP A 107 16.91 -2.96 -5.36
C ASP A 107 15.41 -3.17 -5.06
N THR A 108 14.66 -3.57 -6.09
CA THR A 108 13.21 -3.82 -6.00
C THR A 108 12.89 -5.08 -5.20
N VAL A 109 13.81 -6.03 -5.10
CA VAL A 109 13.62 -7.28 -4.34
C VAL A 109 13.65 -7.00 -2.84
N SER A 110 14.64 -6.23 -2.39
CA SER A 110 14.80 -5.88 -0.97
C SER A 110 14.14 -4.53 -0.62
N ASN A 111 13.49 -3.87 -1.57
CA ASN A 111 12.81 -2.57 -1.40
C ASN A 111 13.75 -1.48 -0.87
N ARG A 112 14.90 -1.31 -1.53
CA ARG A 112 15.95 -0.41 -1.07
C ARG A 112 16.49 0.48 -2.18
N VAL A 113 16.97 1.65 -1.76
CA VAL A 113 17.84 2.54 -2.56
C VAL A 113 19.22 2.50 -1.95
N LEU A 114 20.19 2.15 -2.75
CA LEU A 114 21.61 1.98 -2.39
C LEU A 114 22.46 2.95 -3.17
N LEU A 115 23.60 3.34 -2.60
CA LEU A 115 24.61 4.11 -3.34
C LEU A 115 25.19 3.28 -4.50
N ALA A 116 25.28 3.86 -5.70
CA ALA A 116 25.90 3.19 -6.83
C ALA A 116 27.42 3.07 -6.65
N TYR A 117 28.01 2.02 -7.22
CA TYR A 117 29.44 1.77 -7.09
C TYR A 117 30.29 2.96 -7.56
N GLY A 118 31.22 3.36 -6.73
CA GLY A 118 32.14 4.48 -7.02
C GLY A 118 31.50 5.86 -6.92
N GLN A 119 30.27 5.97 -6.44
CA GLN A 119 29.59 7.25 -6.23
C GLN A 119 29.67 7.68 -4.76
N THR A 120 29.28 8.92 -4.50
CA THR A 120 29.13 9.48 -3.15
C THR A 120 27.81 10.22 -3.07
N TRP A 121 27.14 10.16 -1.91
CA TRP A 121 25.95 10.98 -1.68
C TRP A 121 26.32 12.46 -1.66
N PRO A 122 25.52 13.34 -2.28
CA PRO A 122 25.73 14.78 -2.19
C PRO A 122 25.53 15.27 -0.76
N SER A 123 26.22 16.32 -0.38
CA SER A 123 26.02 16.98 0.90
C SER A 123 24.65 17.64 0.96
N THR A 124 23.91 17.38 2.01
CA THR A 124 22.60 17.99 2.27
C THR A 124 22.71 19.07 3.35
N ARG A 125 21.82 20.03 3.30
CA ARG A 125 21.65 20.99 4.40
C ARG A 125 21.13 20.24 5.63
N SER A 126 21.65 20.57 6.80
CA SER A 126 21.20 20.00 8.08
C SER A 126 19.85 20.59 8.50
N VAL A 127 18.77 20.09 7.88
CA VAL A 127 17.38 20.46 8.15
C VAL A 127 16.51 19.18 8.13
N GLU A 128 15.37 19.25 8.78
CA GLU A 128 14.39 18.16 8.72
C GLU A 128 13.87 17.97 7.30
N ASN A 129 13.68 16.71 6.91
CA ASN A 129 13.16 16.32 5.59
C ASN A 129 14.01 16.82 4.41
N ALA A 130 15.34 16.89 4.59
CA ALA A 130 16.27 17.34 3.55
C ALA A 130 16.28 16.45 2.31
N VAL A 131 15.88 15.19 2.40
CA VAL A 131 15.81 14.22 1.29
C VAL A 131 14.37 13.75 1.12
N THR A 132 13.85 13.81 -0.11
CA THR A 132 12.52 13.31 -0.48
C THR A 132 12.65 12.25 -1.57
N ILE A 133 12.19 11.04 -1.30
CA ILE A 133 12.15 9.93 -2.26
C ILE A 133 10.71 9.71 -2.67
N THR A 134 10.41 9.85 -3.96
CA THR A 134 9.09 9.54 -4.55
C THR A 134 9.20 8.22 -5.29
N TYR A 135 8.32 7.28 -4.98
CA TYR A 135 8.36 5.92 -5.52
C TYR A 135 6.97 5.32 -5.69
N GLN A 136 6.88 4.32 -6.54
CA GLN A 136 5.69 3.51 -6.78
C GLN A 136 5.83 2.17 -6.06
N ALA A 137 4.78 1.76 -5.35
CA ALA A 137 4.72 0.51 -4.63
C ALA A 137 3.36 -0.14 -4.78
N GLY A 138 3.35 -1.47 -4.81
CA GLY A 138 2.17 -2.32 -4.99
C GLY A 138 2.54 -3.57 -5.79
N TYR A 139 1.60 -4.52 -5.88
CA TYR A 139 1.78 -5.67 -6.75
C TYR A 139 1.60 -5.23 -8.21
N ASP A 140 2.66 -5.42 -9.01
CA ASP A 140 2.69 -5.05 -10.42
C ASP A 140 2.33 -6.27 -11.28
N SER A 141 1.23 -6.20 -12.02
CA SER A 141 0.83 -7.25 -12.95
C SER A 141 1.62 -7.23 -14.26
N GLY A 142 2.36 -6.15 -14.53
CA GLY A 142 3.01 -5.90 -15.82
C GLY A 142 2.03 -5.53 -16.94
N ASN A 143 0.74 -5.40 -16.64
CA ASN A 143 -0.29 -5.03 -17.61
C ASN A 143 -0.49 -3.50 -17.65
N SER A 144 -1.02 -3.00 -18.75
CA SER A 144 -1.39 -1.58 -18.87
C SER A 144 -2.80 -1.49 -19.50
N PRO A 145 -3.80 -1.05 -18.72
CA PRO A 145 -3.72 -0.62 -17.32
C PRO A 145 -3.40 -1.77 -16.36
N GLN A 146 -2.85 -1.45 -15.20
CA GLN A 146 -2.63 -2.39 -14.10
C GLN A 146 -3.94 -3.10 -13.72
N ASP A 147 -3.84 -4.41 -13.47
CA ASP A 147 -4.96 -5.24 -13.00
C ASP A 147 -4.61 -5.95 -11.68
N ASP A 148 -5.53 -6.75 -11.19
CA ASP A 148 -5.42 -7.43 -9.90
C ASP A 148 -4.78 -8.84 -9.98
N THR A 149 -4.26 -9.23 -11.16
CA THR A 149 -3.77 -10.61 -11.40
C THR A 149 -2.51 -10.95 -10.60
N ALA A 150 -1.69 -9.94 -10.28
CA ALA A 150 -0.49 -10.12 -9.45
C ALA A 150 -0.80 -10.19 -7.95
N ILE A 151 -2.03 -9.83 -7.53
CA ILE A 151 -2.39 -9.81 -6.11
C ILE A 151 -2.71 -11.22 -5.63
N PRO A 152 -2.03 -11.73 -4.58
CA PRO A 152 -2.29 -13.06 -4.06
C PRO A 152 -3.75 -13.28 -3.65
N SER A 153 -4.31 -14.45 -4.02
CA SER A 153 -5.71 -14.80 -3.72
C SER A 153 -6.04 -14.75 -2.23
N ALA A 154 -5.07 -15.03 -1.36
CA ALA A 154 -5.25 -14.93 0.09
C ALA A 154 -5.51 -13.48 0.55
N ILE A 155 -4.88 -12.51 -0.09
CA ILE A 155 -5.12 -11.07 0.18
C ILE A 155 -6.54 -10.70 -0.28
N LYS A 156 -6.95 -11.09 -1.50
CA LYS A 156 -8.32 -10.86 -1.99
C LYS A 156 -9.37 -11.49 -1.07
N ALA A 157 -9.14 -12.75 -0.66
CA ALA A 157 -10.03 -13.42 0.28
C ALA A 157 -10.12 -12.71 1.64
N ALA A 158 -9.00 -12.19 2.15
CA ALA A 158 -8.98 -11.42 3.40
C ALA A 158 -9.77 -10.11 3.27
N ILE A 159 -9.64 -9.41 2.13
CA ILE A 159 -10.41 -8.18 1.85
C ILE A 159 -11.91 -8.51 1.77
N LEU A 160 -12.31 -9.57 1.07
CA LEU A 160 -13.72 -9.97 0.97
C LEU A 160 -14.31 -10.32 2.34
N LEU A 161 -13.58 -11.07 3.17
CA LEU A 161 -14.01 -11.37 4.54
C LEU A 161 -14.17 -10.10 5.38
N MET A 162 -13.28 -9.13 5.20
CA MET A 162 -13.37 -7.84 5.88
C MET A 162 -14.58 -7.03 5.39
N VAL A 163 -14.83 -7.00 4.08
CA VAL A 163 -16.04 -6.38 3.49
C VAL A 163 -17.30 -7.01 4.10
N GLY A 164 -17.37 -8.35 4.18
CA GLY A 164 -18.48 -9.06 4.79
C GLY A 164 -18.69 -8.65 6.25
N SER A 165 -17.62 -8.63 7.03
CA SER A 165 -17.68 -8.20 8.44
C SER A 165 -18.19 -6.76 8.60
N LEU A 166 -17.72 -5.84 7.78
CA LEU A 166 -18.14 -4.43 7.80
C LEU A 166 -19.59 -4.25 7.30
N TYR A 167 -20.01 -5.05 6.31
CA TYR A 167 -21.36 -5.01 5.77
C TYR A 167 -22.40 -5.49 6.78
N GLU A 168 -22.15 -6.62 7.45
CA GLU A 168 -23.07 -7.19 8.44
C GLU A 168 -23.11 -6.38 9.74
N ASN A 169 -21.98 -5.77 10.11
CA ASN A 169 -21.81 -5.08 11.40
C ASN A 169 -21.64 -3.57 11.19
N ARG A 170 -22.77 -2.91 10.97
CA ARG A 170 -22.81 -1.44 10.75
C ARG A 170 -22.78 -0.62 12.05
N GLN A 171 -22.75 -1.28 13.21
CA GLN A 171 -22.70 -0.66 14.53
C GLN A 171 -21.41 -1.02 15.25
N GLU A 172 -20.88 -0.08 16.04
CA GLU A 172 -19.59 -0.24 16.74
C GLU A 172 -19.62 -1.32 17.83
N VAL A 173 -20.81 -1.63 18.39
CA VAL A 173 -20.98 -2.57 19.49
C VAL A 173 -21.96 -3.66 19.09
N MET A 174 -21.47 -4.89 19.01
CA MET A 174 -22.29 -6.09 18.95
C MET A 174 -22.46 -6.69 20.34
N ALA A 175 -23.58 -7.36 20.59
CA ALA A 175 -23.85 -8.01 21.86
C ALA A 175 -22.71 -8.98 22.24
N GLY A 176 -21.80 -8.56 23.11
CA GLY A 176 -20.76 -9.38 23.71
C GLY A 176 -19.37 -9.35 23.05
N LEU A 177 -19.18 -8.66 21.92
CA LEU A 177 -17.86 -8.52 21.26
C LEU A 177 -17.58 -7.06 20.93
N SER A 178 -16.37 -6.59 21.22
CA SER A 178 -15.92 -5.28 20.77
C SER A 178 -15.58 -5.31 19.27
N PHE A 179 -15.69 -4.17 18.59
CA PHE A 179 -15.29 -4.03 17.18
C PHE A 179 -13.83 -4.48 16.94
N SER A 180 -12.96 -4.24 17.91
CA SER A 180 -11.56 -4.68 17.84
C SER A 180 -11.39 -6.20 17.88
N GLU A 181 -12.26 -6.92 18.60
CA GLU A 181 -12.27 -8.39 18.61
C GLU A 181 -12.85 -8.96 17.33
N MET A 182 -13.83 -8.29 16.74
CA MET A 182 -14.42 -8.65 15.46
C MET A 182 -13.45 -8.39 14.29
N MET A 183 -12.77 -7.26 14.28
CA MET A 183 -11.67 -6.94 13.33
C MET A 183 -10.43 -7.78 13.60
N GLY A 184 -10.36 -8.43 14.75
CA GLY A 184 -9.36 -9.42 15.12
C GLY A 184 -9.62 -10.81 14.56
N ASN A 185 -10.55 -10.97 13.58
CA ASN A 185 -10.89 -12.26 12.99
C ASN A 185 -9.62 -13.09 12.70
N SER A 186 -9.47 -14.21 13.39
CA SER A 186 -8.29 -15.08 13.30
C SER A 186 -8.05 -15.55 11.86
N THR A 187 -9.11 -15.72 11.07
CA THR A 187 -9.04 -16.13 9.66
C THR A 187 -8.39 -15.05 8.79
N VAL A 188 -8.81 -13.78 8.90
CA VAL A 188 -8.22 -12.67 8.16
C VAL A 188 -6.74 -12.52 8.52
N ARG A 189 -6.40 -12.58 9.82
CA ARG A 189 -5.02 -12.51 10.28
C ARG A 189 -4.18 -13.69 9.80
N SER A 190 -4.73 -14.90 9.78
CA SER A 190 -4.04 -16.09 9.27
C SER A 190 -3.75 -15.99 7.78
N LEU A 191 -4.70 -15.47 6.99
CA LEU A 191 -4.50 -15.24 5.56
C LEU A 191 -3.45 -14.16 5.27
N LEU A 192 -3.41 -13.10 6.07
CA LEU A 192 -2.48 -11.98 5.89
C LEU A 192 -1.11 -12.19 6.56
N GLY A 193 -1.01 -13.11 7.52
CA GLY A 193 0.22 -13.37 8.28
C GLY A 193 1.48 -13.55 7.43
N PRO A 194 1.46 -14.40 6.37
CA PRO A 194 2.61 -14.60 5.49
C PRO A 194 3.05 -13.35 4.72
N TYR A 195 2.19 -12.33 4.63
CA TYR A 195 2.45 -11.09 3.89
C TYR A 195 2.86 -9.93 4.79
N MET A 196 2.91 -10.12 6.10
CA MET A 196 3.34 -9.07 7.01
C MET A 196 4.79 -8.65 6.74
N VAL A 197 5.00 -7.34 6.70
CA VAL A 197 6.36 -6.79 6.65
C VAL A 197 6.86 -6.65 8.09
N ASP A 198 8.04 -7.20 8.37
CA ASP A 198 8.67 -7.03 9.66
C ASP A 198 8.92 -5.53 9.93
N LYS A 199 8.23 -5.01 10.95
CA LYS A 199 8.38 -3.61 11.39
C LYS A 199 9.78 -3.32 11.95
N TYR A 200 10.51 -4.37 12.27
CA TYR A 200 11.87 -4.32 12.79
C TYR A 200 12.78 -4.97 11.76
N GLY A 201 13.14 -4.24 10.71
CA GLY A 201 14.07 -4.68 9.69
C GLY A 201 15.13 -5.66 10.18
N SER A 202 14.75 -6.93 10.28
CA SER A 202 15.72 -7.99 10.45
C SER A 202 16.36 -8.23 9.10
N VAL A 203 17.60 -7.71 9.04
CA VAL A 203 18.78 -8.06 8.27
C VAL A 203 18.61 -8.12 6.77
#